data_a90ff2063092d3117ba51d8f1a7b6d0e
#
_entry.id   a90ff2063092d3117ba51d8f1a7b6d0e
#
_cell.length_a   1.000
_cell.length_b   1.000
_cell.length_c   1.000
_cell.angle_alpha   90.00
_cell.angle_beta   90.00
_cell.angle_gamma   90.00
#
_symmetry.space_group_name_H-M   'P 1'
#
loop_
_entity.id
_entity.type
_entity.pdbx_description
1 polymer ?
#
loop_
_entity_poly.entity_id
_entity_poly.type
_entity_poly.pdbx_seq_one_letter_code
_entity_poly.pdbx_strand_id
1 'polypeptide(L)'
;MDKDFMLNYYDKMVRPTWTELMKTPRYQRAACERDKIEREFRRLLDEKLGRKYLELDDAFFRVMDDIAEAMYMKGAADRELMIR
;
A
#
# COMPACT_ATOMS: atom_id res chain seq x y z
N MET A 1 -14.05 12.22 17.33
CA MET A 1 -13.00 12.38 16.29
C MET A 1 -13.62 12.91 15.01
N ASP A 2 -13.05 13.96 14.44
CA ASP A 2 -13.47 14.46 13.13
C ASP A 2 -12.94 13.53 12.04
N LYS A 3 -13.84 12.79 11.42
CA LYS A 3 -13.50 11.80 10.41
C LYS A 3 -12.92 12.45 9.15
N ASP A 4 -13.48 13.58 8.72
CA ASP A 4 -12.99 14.28 7.52
C ASP A 4 -11.60 14.84 7.74
N PHE A 5 -11.33 15.38 8.91
CA PHE A 5 -10.00 15.85 9.29
C PHE A 5 -8.98 14.69 9.26
N MET A 6 -9.34 13.55 9.82
CA MET A 6 -8.45 12.38 9.89
C MET A 6 -8.16 11.80 8.51
N LEU A 7 -9.15 11.75 7.63
CA LEU A 7 -8.95 11.31 6.24
C LEU A 7 -8.03 12.26 5.49
N ASN A 8 -8.23 13.56 5.66
CA ASN A 8 -7.38 14.57 5.04
C ASN A 8 -5.95 14.50 5.56
N TYR A 9 -5.77 14.29 6.87
CA TYR A 9 -4.47 14.11 7.47
C TYR A 9 -3.77 12.86 6.93
N TYR A 10 -4.51 11.76 6.79
CA TYR A 10 -3.98 10.54 6.20
C TYR A 10 -3.45 10.80 4.79
N ASP A 11 -4.25 11.44 3.95
CA ASP A 11 -3.85 11.70 2.57
C ASP A 11 -2.59 12.57 2.46
N LYS A 12 -2.51 13.60 3.29
CA LYS A 12 -1.44 14.61 3.18
C LYS A 12 -0.19 14.25 3.95
N MET A 13 -0.33 13.59 5.10
CA MET A 13 0.78 13.40 6.03
C MET A 13 1.19 11.94 6.18
N VAL A 14 0.25 11.02 6.15
CA VAL A 14 0.54 9.60 6.41
C VAL A 14 0.83 8.84 5.12
N ARG A 15 0.01 9.00 4.10
CA ARG A 15 0.20 8.30 2.82
C ARG A 15 1.58 8.52 2.21
N PRO A 16 2.14 9.75 2.21
CA PRO A 16 3.50 9.95 1.69
C PRO A 16 4.60 9.23 2.47
N THR A 17 4.37 8.86 3.73
CA THR A 17 5.35 8.09 4.51
C THR A 17 5.54 6.69 3.96
N TRP A 18 4.61 6.18 3.18
CA TRP A 18 4.74 4.90 2.49
C TRP A 18 6.06 4.83 1.70
N THR A 19 6.37 5.88 0.93
CA THR A 19 7.60 5.96 0.16
C THR A 19 8.84 5.88 1.05
N GLU A 20 8.80 6.55 2.21
CA GLU A 20 9.91 6.51 3.16
C GLU A 20 10.11 5.11 3.75
N LEU A 21 9.01 4.44 4.12
CA LEU A 21 9.05 3.09 4.67
C LEU A 21 9.59 2.09 3.65
N MET A 22 9.23 2.26 2.38
CA MET A 22 9.70 1.39 1.29
C MET A 22 11.20 1.47 1.08
N LYS A 23 11.85 2.54 1.54
CA LYS A 23 13.30 2.72 1.44
C LYS A 23 14.08 2.05 2.58
N THR A 24 13.40 1.56 3.62
CA THR A 24 14.06 0.91 4.75
C THR A 24 14.57 -0.48 4.35
N PRO A 25 15.67 -0.98 4.97
CA PRO A 25 16.25 -2.28 4.58
C PRO A 25 15.28 -3.45 4.66
N ARG A 26 14.36 -3.42 5.62
CA ARG A 26 13.35 -4.46 5.80
C ARG A 26 12.45 -4.61 4.56
N TYR A 27 11.94 -3.48 4.08
CA TYR A 27 11.03 -3.48 2.93
C TYR A 27 11.78 -3.60 1.62
N GLN A 28 13.02 -3.10 1.53
CA GLN A 28 13.86 -3.22 0.36
C GLN A 28 14.15 -4.68 0.01
N ARG A 29 14.42 -5.53 0.99
CA ARG A 29 14.62 -6.95 0.75
C ARG A 29 13.39 -7.63 0.16
N ALA A 30 12.23 -7.38 0.76
CA ALA A 30 10.96 -7.92 0.26
C ALA A 30 10.64 -7.39 -1.14
N ALA A 31 10.85 -6.10 -1.38
CA ALA A 31 10.61 -5.47 -2.67
C ALA A 31 11.53 -6.04 -3.76
N CYS A 32 12.81 -6.23 -3.47
CA CYS A 32 13.76 -6.81 -4.41
C CYS A 32 13.39 -8.24 -4.78
N GLU A 33 12.97 -9.04 -3.81
CA GLU A 33 12.53 -10.43 -4.05
C GLU A 33 11.27 -10.45 -4.92
N ARG A 34 10.30 -9.60 -4.59
CA ARG A 34 9.08 -9.45 -5.39
C ARG A 34 9.39 -9.06 -6.82
N ASP A 35 10.26 -8.09 -7.01
CA ASP A 35 10.62 -7.58 -8.34
C ASP A 35 11.32 -8.66 -9.17
N LYS A 36 12.13 -9.49 -8.55
CA LYS A 36 12.78 -10.62 -9.22
C LYS A 36 11.75 -11.63 -9.72
N ILE A 37 10.83 -12.03 -8.84
CA ILE A 37 9.76 -12.97 -9.18
C ILE A 37 8.87 -12.39 -10.27
N GLU A 38 8.52 -11.12 -10.16
CA GLU A 38 7.71 -10.42 -11.15
C GLU A 38 8.37 -10.43 -12.53
N ARG A 39 9.66 -10.13 -12.60
CA ARG A 39 10.39 -10.15 -13.88
C ARG A 39 10.40 -11.55 -14.50
N GLU A 40 10.60 -12.58 -13.70
CA GLU A 40 10.56 -13.98 -14.17
C GLU A 40 9.16 -14.33 -14.69
N PHE A 41 8.13 -13.94 -13.94
CA PHE A 41 6.74 -14.19 -14.32
C PHE A 41 6.36 -13.47 -15.62
N ARG A 42 6.72 -12.21 -15.75
CA ARG A 42 6.39 -11.41 -16.94
C ARG A 42 7.03 -11.93 -18.21
N ARG A 43 8.19 -12.58 -18.12
CA ARG A 43 8.84 -13.23 -19.28
C ARG A 43 8.04 -14.38 -19.83
N LEU A 44 7.19 -15.01 -19.02
CA LEU A 44 6.34 -16.13 -19.42
C LEU A 44 5.04 -15.68 -20.07
N LEU A 45 4.71 -14.39 -20.00
CA LEU A 45 3.46 -13.85 -20.49
C LEU A 45 3.60 -13.29 -21.90
N ASP A 46 2.57 -13.51 -22.72
CA ASP A 46 2.44 -12.78 -23.99
C ASP A 46 2.00 -11.33 -23.70
N GLU A 47 1.90 -10.52 -24.75
CA GLU A 47 1.54 -9.11 -24.62
C GLU A 47 0.16 -8.89 -23.97
N LYS A 48 -0.82 -9.71 -24.36
CA LYS A 48 -2.18 -9.61 -23.82
C LYS A 48 -2.23 -9.94 -22.35
N LEU A 49 -1.62 -11.06 -21.95
CA LEU A 49 -1.55 -11.48 -20.56
C LEU A 49 -0.70 -10.52 -19.72
N GLY A 50 0.36 -9.96 -20.30
CA GLY A 50 1.17 -8.95 -19.65
C GLY A 50 0.38 -7.71 -19.29
N ARG A 51 -0.50 -7.24 -20.19
CA ARG A 51 -1.38 -6.11 -19.91
C ARG A 51 -2.39 -6.44 -18.81
N LYS A 52 -2.96 -7.64 -18.84
CA LYS A 52 -3.87 -8.11 -17.77
C LYS A 52 -3.18 -8.21 -16.44
N TYR A 53 -1.93 -8.65 -16.41
CA TYR A 53 -1.14 -8.67 -15.19
C TYR A 53 -0.97 -7.27 -14.61
N LEU A 54 -0.68 -6.27 -15.43
CA LEU A 54 -0.53 -4.89 -14.95
C LEU A 54 -1.84 -4.34 -14.39
N GLU A 55 -2.97 -4.66 -15.01
CA GLU A 55 -4.29 -4.29 -14.48
C GLU A 55 -4.55 -4.94 -13.12
N LEU A 56 -4.19 -6.22 -12.98
CA LEU A 56 -4.35 -6.95 -11.73
C LEU A 56 -3.46 -6.35 -10.62
N ASP A 57 -2.20 -6.07 -10.95
CA ASP A 57 -1.26 -5.48 -10.01
C ASP A 57 -1.75 -4.11 -9.52
N ASP A 58 -2.24 -3.28 -10.42
CA ASP A 58 -2.80 -1.97 -10.09
C ASP A 58 -4.05 -2.08 -9.22
N ALA A 59 -4.95 -3.01 -9.56
CA ALA A 59 -6.16 -3.25 -8.76
C ALA A 59 -5.81 -3.76 -7.35
N PHE A 60 -4.83 -4.65 -7.24
CA PHE A 60 -4.35 -5.15 -5.95
C PHE A 60 -3.73 -4.04 -5.11
N PHE A 61 -2.96 -3.15 -5.74
CA PHE A 61 -2.39 -2.01 -5.04
C PHE A 61 -3.48 -1.10 -4.45
N ARG A 62 -4.57 -0.87 -5.19
CA ARG A 62 -5.71 -0.08 -4.68
C ARG A 62 -6.34 -0.73 -3.46
N VAL A 63 -6.51 -2.06 -3.48
CA VAL A 63 -7.03 -2.79 -2.33
C VAL A 63 -6.12 -2.60 -1.12
N MET A 64 -4.80 -2.72 -1.32
CA MET A 64 -3.83 -2.55 -0.23
C MET A 64 -3.83 -1.11 0.31
N ASP A 65 -3.96 -0.12 -0.56
CA ASP A 65 -4.05 1.28 -0.16
C ASP A 65 -5.31 1.55 0.68
N ASP A 66 -6.45 0.99 0.26
CA ASP A 66 -7.72 1.12 1.00
C ASP A 66 -7.64 0.44 2.37
N ILE A 67 -7.01 -0.73 2.44
CA ILE A 67 -6.80 -1.43 3.72
C ILE A 67 -5.90 -0.61 4.64
N ALA A 68 -4.82 -0.05 4.11
CA ALA A 68 -3.91 0.77 4.90
C ALA A 68 -4.62 2.00 5.49
N GLU A 69 -5.46 2.67 4.70
CA GLU A 69 -6.27 3.79 5.15
C GLU A 69 -7.25 3.35 6.25
N ALA A 70 -7.96 2.25 6.03
CA ALA A 70 -8.92 1.72 7.00
C ALA A 70 -8.24 1.34 8.32
N MET A 71 -7.06 0.73 8.26
CA MET A 71 -6.29 0.38 9.46
C MET A 71 -5.81 1.61 10.22
N TYR A 72 -5.40 2.65 9.49
CA TYR A 72 -5.02 3.92 10.12
C TYR A 72 -6.21 4.53 10.86
N MET A 73 -7.38 4.58 10.22
CA MET A 73 -8.58 5.14 10.82
C MET A 73 -9.02 4.34 12.04
N LYS A 74 -8.92 3.01 11.98
CA LYS A 74 -9.21 2.13 13.12
C LYS A 74 -8.25 2.41 14.28
N GLY A 75 -6.95 2.50 14.00
CA GLY A 75 -5.94 2.79 15.01
C GLY A 75 -6.15 4.14 15.67
N ALA A 76 -6.52 5.16 14.90
CA ALA A 76 -6.82 6.48 15.43
C ALA A 76 -8.04 6.47 16.37
N ALA A 77 -9.10 5.76 15.96
CA ALA A 77 -10.30 5.62 16.78
C ALA A 77 -10.01 4.85 18.08
N ASP A 78 -9.25 3.77 18.00
CA ASP A 78 -8.87 2.97 19.16
C ASP A 78 -8.00 3.77 20.13
N ARG A 79 -7.06 4.54 19.61
CA ARG A 79 -6.22 5.41 20.43
C ARG A 79 -7.04 6.45 21.19
N GLU A 80 -8.03 7.03 20.54
CA GLU A 80 -8.93 7.98 21.15
C GLU A 80 -9.69 7.37 22.34
N LEU A 81 -10.13 6.12 22.19
CA LEU A 81 -10.77 5.37 23.27
C LEU A 81 -9.79 5.06 24.41
N MET A 82 -8.53 4.76 24.08
CA MET A 82 -7.51 4.41 25.08
C MET A 82 -7.11 5.58 25.99
N ILE A 83 -7.19 6.80 25.48
CA ILE A 83 -6.79 8.00 26.26
C ILE A 83 -7.96 8.69 26.99
N ARG A 84 -9.15 8.15 26.87
CA ARG A 84 -10.30 8.59 27.67
C ARG A 84 -10.23 7.97 29.05
#